data_72c8c6fa62d71ac3d0a79f9a6290e4ab
#
_entry.id   72c8c6fa62d71ac3d0a79f9a6290e4ab
#
_cell.length_a   1.000
_cell.length_b   1.000
_cell.length_c   1.000
_cell.angle_alpha   90.00
_cell.angle_beta   90.00
_cell.angle_gamma   90.00
#
_symmetry.space_group_name_H-M   'P 1'
#
loop_
_entity.id
_entity.type
_entity.pdbx_description
1 polymer ?
#
loop_
_entity_poly.entity_id
_entity_poly.type
_entity_poly.pdbx_seq_one_letter_code
_entity_poly.pdbx_strand_id
1 'polypeptide(L)'
;MAGNVKNMGLTSLDDLFKSEQERQQDTHERILNIPVGEIYPYARQPYSVERPTPDLVRLMDSIEQVGVAEPLIVRPRREGGYEIISGHRRDYCARTVGLESLPIIVREYTDDEADILVVDYNITREDLLPSEKARAYSLKLEAMKRQAGRPQKNCTQVGDNFRGRRSVHILGEQVGESATQIQRYVNLTKLIPPLLEQVDKGVLKVTPAADYISHLSEKEQAALLVIMERDEVSPSLGQAKRLKELSEEGKLDANVMDVLLREDKALARKVTLKNDRLQKYFPPSYTPKQMEEVIIRLLDQWQRKKMREQER
;
A
#
# COMPACT_ATOMS: atom_id res chain seq x y z
N MET A 1 -40.56 49.66 16.19
CA MET A 1 -39.99 48.41 16.65
C MET A 1 -40.35 47.34 15.66
N ALA A 2 -39.45 47.01 14.75
CA ALA A 2 -39.67 45.97 13.72
C ALA A 2 -39.12 44.65 14.25
N GLY A 3 -40.01 43.69 14.47
CA GLY A 3 -39.67 42.35 14.95
C GLY A 3 -39.02 41.53 13.86
N ASN A 4 -37.89 40.96 14.20
CA ASN A 4 -37.05 40.08 13.39
C ASN A 4 -37.76 38.71 13.19
N VAL A 5 -38.32 38.46 12.02
CA VAL A 5 -38.91 37.17 11.66
C VAL A 5 -37.77 36.22 11.37
N LYS A 6 -37.50 35.28 12.29
CA LYS A 6 -36.61 34.13 12.07
C LYS A 6 -37.08 33.32 10.86
N ASN A 7 -36.23 33.21 9.89
CA ASN A 7 -36.38 32.33 8.73
C ASN A 7 -36.43 30.87 9.22
N MET A 8 -37.64 30.37 9.48
CA MET A 8 -37.88 28.92 9.62
C MET A 8 -37.79 28.35 8.21
N GLY A 9 -36.81 27.46 7.98
CA GLY A 9 -36.67 26.72 6.74
C GLY A 9 -37.96 25.97 6.39
N LEU A 10 -38.78 26.60 5.60
CA LEU A 10 -39.94 25.98 4.99
C LEU A 10 -39.40 25.06 3.88
N THR A 11 -39.56 23.75 4.03
CA THR A 11 -39.53 22.78 2.93
C THR A 11 -40.42 23.36 1.80
N SER A 12 -39.93 23.26 0.56
CA SER A 12 -40.69 23.80 -0.59
C SER A 12 -42.08 23.18 -0.62
N LEU A 13 -43.08 23.94 -1.03
CA LEU A 13 -44.48 23.46 -1.15
C LEU A 13 -44.55 22.18 -2.00
N ASP A 14 -43.64 22.01 -2.98
CA ASP A 14 -43.52 20.81 -3.81
C ASP A 14 -43.14 19.57 -3.02
N ASP A 15 -42.38 19.69 -1.94
CA ASP A 15 -41.99 18.54 -1.08
C ASP A 15 -43.14 18.03 -0.20
N LEU A 16 -44.18 18.88 0.03
CA LEU A 16 -45.37 18.51 0.81
C LEU A 16 -46.38 17.68 -0.01
N PHE A 17 -46.33 17.79 -1.35
CA PHE A 17 -47.28 17.11 -2.24
C PHE A 17 -46.67 15.85 -2.92
N LYS A 18 -45.40 15.52 -2.68
CA LYS A 18 -44.83 14.27 -3.16
C LYS A 18 -45.52 13.07 -2.50
N SER A 19 -45.99 12.14 -3.30
CA SER A 19 -46.56 10.88 -2.82
C SER A 19 -45.45 10.03 -2.15
N GLU A 20 -45.82 9.08 -1.30
CA GLU A 20 -44.82 8.14 -0.70
C GLU A 20 -44.04 7.37 -1.77
N GLN A 21 -44.64 7.10 -2.93
CA GLN A 21 -43.98 6.48 -4.07
C GLN A 21 -42.93 7.40 -4.73
N GLU A 22 -43.20 8.69 -4.83
CA GLU A 22 -42.23 9.69 -5.33
C GLU A 22 -41.10 9.93 -4.33
N ARG A 23 -41.38 9.91 -3.02
CA ARG A 23 -40.35 9.96 -1.96
C ARG A 23 -39.46 8.72 -1.95
N GLN A 24 -40.04 7.54 -2.24
CA GLN A 24 -39.26 6.30 -2.40
C GLN A 24 -38.47 6.30 -3.71
N GLN A 25 -38.95 6.89 -4.79
CA GLN A 25 -38.20 7.06 -6.04
C GLN A 25 -37.05 8.08 -5.92
N ASP A 26 -37.22 9.12 -5.13
CA ASP A 26 -36.13 10.09 -4.84
C ASP A 26 -35.01 9.48 -3.93
N THR A 27 -35.31 8.39 -3.22
CA THR A 27 -34.33 7.63 -2.44
C THR A 27 -33.57 6.56 -3.27
N HIS A 28 -34.03 6.26 -4.50
CA HIS A 28 -33.30 5.36 -5.38
C HIS A 28 -32.13 6.09 -6.03
N GLU A 29 -30.93 5.55 -5.85
CA GLU A 29 -29.72 6.04 -6.50
C GLU A 29 -29.91 6.06 -8.02
N ARG A 30 -29.89 7.24 -8.63
CA ARG A 30 -30.05 7.39 -10.09
C ARG A 30 -28.69 7.22 -10.75
N ILE A 31 -28.65 6.34 -11.76
CA ILE A 31 -27.49 6.23 -12.65
C ILE A 31 -27.60 7.33 -13.70
N LEU A 32 -26.58 8.17 -13.76
CA LEU A 32 -26.46 9.27 -14.73
C LEU A 32 -25.34 8.93 -15.72
N ASN A 33 -25.55 9.20 -17.01
CA ASN A 33 -24.48 9.15 -18.00
C ASN A 33 -23.87 10.54 -18.17
N ILE A 34 -22.60 10.68 -17.77
CA ILE A 34 -21.89 11.96 -17.76
C ILE A 34 -20.70 11.90 -18.72
N PRO A 35 -20.43 12.97 -19.48
CA PRO A 35 -19.23 13.04 -20.31
C PRO A 35 -17.96 12.83 -19.51
N VAL A 36 -17.01 12.07 -20.05
CA VAL A 36 -15.72 11.76 -19.37
C VAL A 36 -14.92 13.03 -19.02
N GLY A 37 -15.12 14.13 -19.75
CA GLY A 37 -14.50 15.43 -19.49
C GLY A 37 -14.96 16.09 -18.18
N GLU A 38 -16.11 15.71 -17.63
CA GLU A 38 -16.66 16.23 -16.36
C GLU A 38 -16.32 15.33 -15.16
N ILE A 39 -15.64 14.20 -15.39
CA ILE A 39 -15.27 13.23 -14.37
C ILE A 39 -13.76 13.34 -14.11
N TYR A 40 -13.37 13.51 -12.86
CA TYR A 40 -12.00 13.76 -12.43
C TYR A 40 -11.53 12.67 -11.45
N PRO A 41 -10.27 12.24 -11.53
CA PRO A 41 -9.73 11.30 -10.56
C PRO A 41 -9.66 11.95 -9.16
N TYR A 42 -9.74 11.14 -8.11
CA TYR A 42 -9.54 11.60 -6.74
C TYR A 42 -8.11 12.09 -6.54
N ALA A 43 -7.95 13.34 -6.10
CA ALA A 43 -6.63 13.98 -6.01
C ALA A 43 -5.66 13.25 -5.05
N ARG A 44 -6.18 12.57 -4.01
CA ARG A 44 -5.40 11.83 -3.01
C ARG A 44 -5.42 10.31 -3.24
N GLN A 45 -5.67 9.87 -4.48
CA GLN A 45 -5.72 8.45 -4.87
C GLN A 45 -4.41 7.72 -4.51
N PRO A 46 -4.43 6.72 -3.61
CA PRO A 46 -3.21 6.04 -3.19
C PRO A 46 -2.74 4.93 -4.14
N TYR A 47 -3.63 4.46 -5.03
CA TYR A 47 -3.41 3.29 -5.89
C TYR A 47 -3.07 3.69 -7.32
N SER A 48 -2.17 2.94 -7.95
CA SER A 48 -1.91 3.07 -9.38
C SER A 48 -3.02 2.44 -10.19
N VAL A 49 -3.55 3.17 -11.17
CA VAL A 49 -4.59 2.69 -12.09
C VAL A 49 -4.00 2.20 -13.41
N GLU A 50 -2.79 2.64 -13.76
CA GLU A 50 -2.14 2.41 -15.05
C GLU A 50 -1.28 1.14 -15.07
N ARG A 51 -1.01 0.53 -13.92
CA ARG A 51 -0.17 -0.66 -13.83
C ARG A 51 -0.77 -1.81 -14.65
N PRO A 52 -0.06 -2.31 -15.68
CA PRO A 52 -0.56 -3.38 -16.52
C PRO A 52 -0.61 -4.70 -15.72
N THR A 53 -1.81 -5.12 -15.39
CA THR A 53 -2.08 -6.43 -14.78
C THR A 53 -2.98 -7.23 -15.69
N PRO A 54 -2.94 -8.57 -15.65
CA PRO A 54 -3.87 -9.40 -16.44
C PRO A 54 -5.34 -9.03 -16.21
N ASP A 55 -5.68 -8.60 -15.00
CA ASP A 55 -7.04 -8.15 -14.65
C ASP A 55 -7.40 -6.81 -15.27
N LEU A 56 -6.43 -5.89 -15.43
CA LEU A 56 -6.66 -4.62 -16.10
C LEU A 56 -6.93 -4.84 -17.60
N VAL A 57 -6.16 -5.74 -18.23
CA VAL A 57 -6.35 -6.10 -19.64
C VAL A 57 -7.74 -6.71 -19.86
N ARG A 58 -8.12 -7.69 -19.01
CA ARG A 58 -9.48 -8.30 -19.09
C ARG A 58 -10.59 -7.28 -18.87
N LEU A 59 -10.40 -6.33 -17.97
CA LEU A 59 -11.36 -5.26 -17.74
C LEU A 59 -11.47 -4.35 -18.96
N MET A 60 -10.35 -4.03 -19.61
CA MET A 60 -10.31 -3.20 -20.82
C MET A 60 -11.04 -3.89 -21.97
N ASP A 61 -10.76 -5.17 -22.23
CA ASP A 61 -11.44 -5.98 -23.24
C ASP A 61 -12.96 -6.06 -23.00
N SER A 62 -13.36 -6.22 -21.74
CA SER A 62 -14.78 -6.24 -21.35
C SER A 62 -15.46 -4.89 -21.62
N ILE A 63 -14.79 -3.77 -21.25
CA ILE A 63 -15.34 -2.42 -21.45
C ILE A 63 -15.42 -2.09 -22.94
N GLU A 64 -14.48 -2.54 -23.75
CA GLU A 64 -14.53 -2.37 -25.21
C GLU A 64 -15.74 -3.08 -25.84
N GLN A 65 -16.09 -4.27 -25.33
CA GLN A 65 -17.18 -5.08 -25.88
C GLN A 65 -18.57 -4.67 -25.41
N VAL A 66 -18.74 -4.36 -24.14
CA VAL A 66 -20.07 -4.13 -23.51
C VAL A 66 -20.21 -2.80 -22.81
N GLY A 67 -19.18 -1.96 -22.83
CA GLY A 67 -19.18 -0.70 -22.07
C GLY A 67 -18.97 -0.91 -20.57
N VAL A 68 -19.16 0.14 -19.79
CA VAL A 68 -19.04 0.09 -18.32
C VAL A 68 -20.35 -0.41 -17.72
N ALA A 69 -20.40 -1.69 -17.33
CA ALA A 69 -21.59 -2.35 -16.78
C ALA A 69 -21.91 -1.86 -15.34
N GLU A 70 -20.89 -1.65 -14.50
CA GLU A 70 -21.05 -1.15 -13.15
C GLU A 70 -20.78 0.37 -13.10
N PRO A 71 -21.70 1.21 -12.60
CA PRO A 71 -21.49 2.65 -12.53
C PRO A 71 -20.34 3.00 -11.57
N LEU A 72 -19.67 4.13 -11.85
CA LEU A 72 -18.69 4.72 -10.96
C LEU A 72 -19.43 5.39 -9.80
N ILE A 73 -18.84 5.39 -8.61
CA ILE A 73 -19.30 6.20 -7.48
C ILE A 73 -18.48 7.48 -7.45
N VAL A 74 -19.16 8.60 -7.51
CA VAL A 74 -18.55 9.93 -7.57
C VAL A 74 -19.16 10.88 -6.55
N ARG A 75 -18.45 11.98 -6.25
CA ARG A 75 -18.99 13.11 -5.48
C ARG A 75 -18.90 14.40 -6.29
N PRO A 76 -19.77 15.40 -6.05
CA PRO A 76 -19.67 16.70 -6.68
C PRO A 76 -18.39 17.42 -6.26
N ARG A 77 -17.72 18.12 -7.19
CA ARG A 77 -16.57 19.00 -6.92
C ARG A 77 -17.05 20.44 -6.73
N ARG A 78 -16.34 21.18 -5.86
CA ARG A 78 -16.61 22.63 -5.66
C ARG A 78 -16.34 23.46 -6.92
N GLU A 79 -15.43 23.00 -7.77
CA GLU A 79 -15.00 23.65 -9.02
C GLU A 79 -15.86 23.24 -10.23
N GLY A 80 -16.89 22.43 -10.01
CA GLY A 80 -17.73 21.81 -11.03
C GLY A 80 -17.22 20.43 -11.45
N GLY A 81 -18.14 19.64 -12.03
CA GLY A 81 -17.91 18.24 -12.37
C GLY A 81 -17.90 17.32 -11.16
N TYR A 82 -17.39 16.11 -11.34
CA TYR A 82 -17.48 15.02 -10.38
C TYR A 82 -16.12 14.42 -10.11
N GLU A 83 -15.84 14.05 -8.86
CA GLU A 83 -14.61 13.39 -8.43
C GLU A 83 -14.89 11.92 -8.10
N ILE A 84 -14.07 11.01 -8.63
CA ILE A 84 -14.26 9.56 -8.51
C ILE A 84 -13.90 9.11 -7.10
N ILE A 85 -14.81 8.41 -6.43
CA ILE A 85 -14.58 7.74 -5.15
C ILE A 85 -14.32 6.24 -5.36
N SER A 86 -15.07 5.61 -6.29
CA SER A 86 -14.86 4.21 -6.67
C SER A 86 -15.00 4.05 -8.17
N GLY A 87 -14.15 3.20 -8.76
CA GLY A 87 -14.18 2.90 -10.20
C GLY A 87 -13.05 3.53 -11.00
N HIS A 88 -11.97 4.01 -10.40
CA HIS A 88 -10.82 4.62 -11.10
C HIS A 88 -10.25 3.74 -12.23
N ARG A 89 -10.16 2.40 -12.05
CA ARG A 89 -9.71 1.49 -13.11
C ARG A 89 -10.71 1.43 -14.28
N ARG A 90 -12.02 1.50 -13.99
CA ARG A 90 -13.08 1.54 -15.01
C ARG A 90 -13.00 2.84 -15.82
N ASP A 91 -12.81 3.97 -15.14
CA ASP A 91 -12.59 5.27 -15.79
C ASP A 91 -11.34 5.23 -16.70
N TYR A 92 -10.21 4.73 -16.19
CA TYR A 92 -8.98 4.62 -16.96
C TYR A 92 -9.16 3.74 -18.23
N CYS A 93 -9.76 2.56 -18.10
CA CYS A 93 -10.02 1.66 -19.23
C CYS A 93 -10.99 2.31 -20.23
N ALA A 94 -12.07 2.92 -19.76
CA ALA A 94 -13.06 3.55 -20.60
C ALA A 94 -12.49 4.72 -21.42
N ARG A 95 -11.64 5.54 -20.83
CA ARG A 95 -10.92 6.62 -21.55
C ARG A 95 -9.94 6.04 -22.56
N THR A 96 -9.24 4.96 -22.22
CA THR A 96 -8.28 4.31 -23.12
C THR A 96 -8.98 3.70 -24.34
N VAL A 97 -10.17 3.13 -24.16
CA VAL A 97 -11.01 2.57 -25.25
C VAL A 97 -11.74 3.68 -26.04
N GLY A 98 -11.80 4.90 -25.51
CA GLY A 98 -12.38 6.06 -26.20
C GLY A 98 -13.88 6.25 -25.97
N LEU A 99 -14.42 5.79 -24.81
CA LEU A 99 -15.81 6.08 -24.45
C LEU A 99 -15.99 7.58 -24.14
N GLU A 100 -17.07 8.16 -24.66
CA GLU A 100 -17.37 9.60 -24.50
C GLU A 100 -18.07 9.91 -23.18
N SER A 101 -18.83 8.96 -22.61
CA SER A 101 -19.59 9.11 -21.37
C SER A 101 -19.53 7.86 -20.51
N LEU A 102 -19.73 8.03 -19.20
CA LEU A 102 -19.68 6.95 -18.22
C LEU A 102 -20.93 6.96 -17.33
N PRO A 103 -21.45 5.78 -16.96
CA PRO A 103 -22.49 5.67 -15.95
C PRO A 103 -21.92 5.96 -14.57
N ILE A 104 -22.52 6.90 -13.85
CA ILE A 104 -22.12 7.31 -12.51
C ILE A 104 -23.29 7.29 -11.53
N ILE A 105 -22.98 7.09 -10.26
CA ILE A 105 -23.86 7.34 -9.12
C ILE A 105 -23.25 8.49 -8.32
N VAL A 106 -24.01 9.57 -8.14
CA VAL A 106 -23.56 10.74 -7.39
C VAL A 106 -23.96 10.59 -5.93
N ARG A 107 -22.95 10.71 -5.04
CA ARG A 107 -23.17 10.73 -3.59
C ARG A 107 -22.41 11.89 -2.98
N GLU A 108 -23.00 12.50 -1.97
CA GLU A 108 -22.34 13.57 -1.22
C GLU A 108 -21.47 12.97 -0.11
N TYR A 109 -20.18 13.28 -0.14
CA TYR A 109 -19.21 12.86 0.85
C TYR A 109 -18.35 14.05 1.28
N THR A 110 -18.07 14.14 2.56
CA THR A 110 -17.03 15.03 3.08
C THR A 110 -15.64 14.53 2.65
N ASP A 111 -14.61 15.38 2.78
CA ASP A 111 -13.23 14.99 2.42
C ASP A 111 -12.73 13.80 3.25
N ASP A 112 -13.08 13.75 4.55
CA ASP A 112 -12.67 12.65 5.43
C ASP A 112 -13.39 11.33 5.08
N GLU A 113 -14.68 11.40 4.72
CA GLU A 113 -15.43 10.23 4.25
C GLU A 113 -14.89 9.73 2.91
N ALA A 114 -14.58 10.64 1.98
CA ALA A 114 -13.99 10.31 0.70
C ALA A 114 -12.63 9.62 0.86
N ASP A 115 -11.73 10.15 1.71
CA ASP A 115 -10.44 9.54 2.03
C ASP A 115 -10.59 8.10 2.56
N ILE A 116 -11.56 7.87 3.46
CA ILE A 116 -11.83 6.53 4.02
C ILE A 116 -12.38 5.59 2.94
N LEU A 117 -13.39 6.05 2.18
CA LEU A 117 -14.07 5.21 1.20
C LEU A 117 -13.19 4.82 0.03
N VAL A 118 -12.35 5.73 -0.49
CA VAL A 118 -11.38 5.42 -1.55
C VAL A 118 -10.45 4.28 -1.11
N VAL A 119 -10.05 4.26 0.17
CA VAL A 119 -9.25 3.16 0.71
C VAL A 119 -10.09 1.90 0.86
N ASP A 120 -11.28 1.97 1.46
CA ASP A 120 -12.12 0.81 1.77
C ASP A 120 -12.55 0.03 0.52
N TYR A 121 -12.86 0.70 -0.57
CA TYR A 121 -13.20 0.06 -1.85
C TYR A 121 -12.05 -0.73 -2.49
N ASN A 122 -10.81 -0.51 -2.05
CA ASN A 122 -9.63 -1.13 -2.67
C ASN A 122 -8.77 -1.95 -1.70
N ILE A 123 -9.01 -1.86 -0.39
CA ILE A 123 -8.12 -2.41 0.65
C ILE A 123 -8.04 -3.95 0.65
N THR A 124 -9.09 -4.61 0.13
CA THR A 124 -9.19 -6.07 0.03
C THR A 124 -8.50 -6.65 -1.22
N ARG A 125 -7.95 -5.80 -2.08
CA ARG A 125 -7.24 -6.28 -3.27
C ARG A 125 -5.94 -6.97 -2.88
N GLU A 126 -5.70 -8.17 -3.42
CA GLU A 126 -4.51 -8.98 -3.14
C GLU A 126 -3.25 -8.46 -3.83
N ASP A 127 -3.38 -7.73 -4.93
CA ASP A 127 -2.30 -7.27 -5.79
C ASP A 127 -1.70 -5.90 -5.44
N LEU A 128 -2.00 -5.38 -4.23
CA LEU A 128 -1.52 -4.07 -3.78
C LEU A 128 -0.01 -4.08 -3.50
N LEU A 129 0.69 -3.10 -4.07
CA LEU A 129 2.09 -2.86 -3.77
C LEU A 129 2.30 -2.35 -2.33
N PRO A 130 3.46 -2.61 -1.71
CA PRO A 130 3.80 -2.03 -0.42
C PRO A 130 3.65 -0.51 -0.34
N SER A 131 4.02 0.21 -1.41
CA SER A 131 3.85 1.66 -1.51
C SER A 131 2.39 2.09 -1.56
N GLU A 132 1.52 1.32 -2.22
CA GLU A 132 0.09 1.57 -2.29
C GLU A 132 -0.56 1.36 -0.91
N LYS A 133 -0.24 0.26 -0.23
CA LYS A 133 -0.67 0.01 1.16
C LYS A 133 -0.19 1.11 2.11
N ALA A 134 1.05 1.56 1.96
CA ALA A 134 1.63 2.63 2.78
C ALA A 134 0.82 3.93 2.67
N ARG A 135 0.56 4.37 1.44
CA ARG A 135 -0.24 5.59 1.18
C ARG A 135 -1.69 5.43 1.64
N ALA A 136 -2.30 4.28 1.33
CA ALA A 136 -3.69 4.00 1.69
C ALA A 136 -3.90 4.00 3.21
N TYR A 137 -3.04 3.29 3.96
CA TYR A 137 -3.15 3.23 5.42
C TYR A 137 -2.87 4.57 6.07
N SER A 138 -1.88 5.33 5.57
CA SER A 138 -1.62 6.69 6.05
C SER A 138 -2.83 7.60 5.84
N LEU A 139 -3.39 7.61 4.62
CA LEU A 139 -4.56 8.41 4.25
C LEU A 139 -5.76 8.12 5.16
N LYS A 140 -6.10 6.84 5.32
CA LYS A 140 -7.24 6.43 6.15
C LYS A 140 -7.03 6.74 7.63
N LEU A 141 -5.84 6.48 8.18
CA LEU A 141 -5.53 6.80 9.58
C LEU A 141 -5.58 8.30 9.86
N GLU A 142 -5.12 9.14 8.92
CA GLU A 142 -5.24 10.60 9.03
C GLU A 142 -6.70 11.05 9.04
N ALA A 143 -7.53 10.52 8.12
CA ALA A 143 -8.95 10.83 8.06
C ALA A 143 -9.68 10.40 9.34
N MET A 144 -9.43 9.19 9.83
CA MET A 144 -9.99 8.70 11.10
C MET A 144 -9.59 9.58 12.30
N LYS A 145 -8.35 10.07 12.34
CA LYS A 145 -7.88 11.00 13.40
C LYS A 145 -8.61 12.34 13.32
N ARG A 146 -8.80 12.90 12.10
CA ARG A 146 -9.53 14.17 11.91
C ARG A 146 -10.99 14.04 12.33
N GLN A 147 -11.65 12.93 12.01
CA GLN A 147 -13.02 12.64 12.44
C GLN A 147 -13.13 12.53 13.96
N ALA A 148 -12.20 11.81 14.61
CA ALA A 148 -12.19 11.64 16.06
C ALA A 148 -11.97 12.94 16.85
N GLY A 149 -11.26 13.92 16.27
CA GLY A 149 -11.00 15.24 16.85
C GLY A 149 -12.10 16.27 16.64
N ARG A 150 -13.12 16.01 15.80
CA ARG A 150 -14.25 16.94 15.59
C ARG A 150 -15.29 16.79 16.70
N PRO A 151 -15.78 17.91 17.32
CA PRO A 151 -16.95 17.87 18.18
C PRO A 151 -18.15 17.45 17.33
N GLN A 152 -18.80 16.34 17.71
CA GLN A 152 -19.93 15.77 16.99
C GLN A 152 -21.14 16.72 17.04
N LYS A 153 -21.48 17.34 15.89
CA LYS A 153 -22.84 17.78 15.58
C LYS A 153 -23.44 16.68 14.69
N ASN A 154 -24.33 15.87 15.29
CA ASN A 154 -25.22 14.91 14.61
C ASN A 154 -24.58 14.10 13.45
N CYS A 155 -23.86 13.03 13.77
CA CYS A 155 -23.54 11.97 12.81
C CYS A 155 -24.25 10.67 13.20
N THR A 156 -25.10 10.21 12.30
CA THR A 156 -25.80 8.94 12.35
C THR A 156 -24.79 7.75 12.34
N GLN A 157 -24.83 6.96 13.41
CA GLN A 157 -24.55 5.51 13.52
C GLN A 157 -23.23 4.84 13.09
N VAL A 158 -22.26 5.47 12.45
CA VAL A 158 -20.97 4.81 12.15
C VAL A 158 -19.91 5.04 13.24
N GLY A 159 -20.13 5.96 14.18
CA GLY A 159 -19.14 6.49 15.12
C GLY A 159 -19.02 5.82 16.48
N ASP A 160 -19.99 5.05 16.94
CA ASP A 160 -20.06 4.64 18.36
C ASP A 160 -19.15 3.47 18.78
N ASN A 161 -18.65 2.67 17.82
CA ASN A 161 -17.80 1.52 18.13
C ASN A 161 -16.30 1.86 18.32
N PHE A 162 -15.90 3.11 18.16
CA PHE A 162 -14.48 3.51 18.09
C PHE A 162 -13.95 4.24 19.34
N ARG A 163 -14.79 4.49 20.35
CA ARG A 163 -14.34 5.15 21.59
C ARG A 163 -13.41 4.24 22.37
N GLY A 164 -12.14 4.66 22.47
CA GLY A 164 -11.11 4.03 23.31
C GLY A 164 -10.13 3.09 22.60
N ARG A 165 -10.34 2.72 21.33
CA ARG A 165 -9.35 1.97 20.55
C ARG A 165 -8.48 2.88 19.70
N ARG A 166 -7.18 2.57 19.57
CA ARG A 166 -6.30 3.29 18.64
C ARG A 166 -6.73 3.00 17.20
N SER A 167 -6.82 4.01 16.34
CA SER A 167 -7.22 3.88 14.92
C SER A 167 -6.44 2.80 14.17
N VAL A 168 -5.16 2.59 14.54
CA VAL A 168 -4.30 1.54 13.96
C VAL A 168 -4.84 0.13 14.20
N HIS A 169 -5.37 -0.15 15.42
CA HIS A 169 -5.95 -1.46 15.74
C HIS A 169 -7.24 -1.70 14.97
N ILE A 170 -8.07 -0.66 14.83
CA ILE A 170 -9.33 -0.73 14.09
C ILE A 170 -9.04 -1.04 12.62
N LEU A 171 -8.09 -0.32 12.01
CA LEU A 171 -7.68 -0.59 10.65
C LEU A 171 -7.12 -2.00 10.50
N GLY A 172 -6.27 -2.46 11.44
CA GLY A 172 -5.72 -3.81 11.44
C GLY A 172 -6.79 -4.89 11.46
N GLU A 173 -7.82 -4.75 12.30
CA GLU A 173 -8.97 -5.67 12.36
C GLU A 173 -9.74 -5.70 11.02
N GLN A 174 -9.89 -4.55 10.35
CA GLN A 174 -10.59 -4.47 9.05
C GLN A 174 -9.86 -5.17 7.92
N VAL A 175 -8.53 -5.12 7.92
CA VAL A 175 -7.70 -5.68 6.83
C VAL A 175 -7.07 -7.05 7.17
N GLY A 176 -7.29 -7.55 8.38
CA GLY A 176 -6.69 -8.79 8.86
C GLY A 176 -5.19 -8.70 9.12
N GLU A 177 -4.64 -7.49 9.34
CA GLU A 177 -3.22 -7.26 9.61
C GLU A 177 -3.00 -6.80 11.06
N SER A 178 -1.83 -7.10 11.64
CA SER A 178 -1.51 -6.63 12.98
C SER A 178 -1.27 -5.12 13.00
N ALA A 179 -1.53 -4.45 14.14
CA ALA A 179 -1.25 -3.03 14.32
C ALA A 179 0.23 -2.68 14.03
N THR A 180 1.16 -3.59 14.36
CA THR A 180 2.58 -3.44 14.05
C THR A 180 2.83 -3.45 12.54
N GLN A 181 2.15 -4.33 11.80
CA GLN A 181 2.27 -4.39 10.35
C GLN A 181 1.71 -3.14 9.68
N ILE A 182 0.53 -2.66 10.13
CA ILE A 182 -0.03 -1.38 9.68
C ILE A 182 0.98 -0.23 9.91
N GLN A 183 1.58 -0.17 11.12
CA GLN A 183 2.55 0.89 11.43
C GLN A 183 3.80 0.80 10.54
N ARG A 184 4.27 -0.40 10.19
CA ARG A 184 5.36 -0.60 9.22
C ARG A 184 5.01 -0.02 7.86
N TYR A 185 3.84 -0.34 7.31
CA TYR A 185 3.42 0.25 6.04
C TYR A 185 3.37 1.79 6.12
N VAL A 186 2.79 2.35 7.18
CA VAL A 186 2.77 3.80 7.38
C VAL A 186 4.19 4.39 7.43
N ASN A 187 5.15 3.71 8.07
CA ASN A 187 6.53 4.18 8.11
C ASN A 187 7.20 4.21 6.72
N LEU A 188 6.80 3.35 5.79
CA LEU A 188 7.34 3.38 4.42
C LEU A 188 7.08 4.71 3.70
N THR A 189 6.06 5.48 4.09
CA THR A 189 5.79 6.81 3.51
C THR A 189 6.91 7.83 3.78
N LYS A 190 7.82 7.53 4.72
CA LYS A 190 8.99 8.37 5.04
C LYS A 190 10.20 8.07 4.15
N LEU A 191 10.12 7.05 3.32
CA LEU A 191 11.18 6.74 2.36
C LEU A 191 11.13 7.68 1.17
N ILE A 192 12.31 8.01 0.63
CA ILE A 192 12.38 8.68 -0.67
C ILE A 192 11.78 7.79 -1.77
N PRO A 193 11.13 8.38 -2.80
CA PRO A 193 10.42 7.60 -3.82
C PRO A 193 11.24 6.47 -4.46
N PRO A 194 12.53 6.65 -4.82
CA PRO A 194 13.31 5.57 -5.40
C PRO A 194 13.57 4.38 -4.46
N LEU A 195 13.73 4.62 -3.14
CA LEU A 195 13.85 3.51 -2.16
C LEU A 195 12.51 2.78 -1.99
N LEU A 196 11.40 3.51 -2.03
CA LEU A 196 10.07 2.91 -1.97
C LEU A 196 9.82 2.02 -3.20
N GLU A 197 10.30 2.39 -4.39
CA GLU A 197 10.29 1.52 -5.57
C GLU A 197 11.12 0.24 -5.37
N GLN A 198 12.26 0.30 -4.67
CA GLN A 198 13.04 -0.91 -4.36
C GLN A 198 12.25 -1.85 -3.43
N VAL A 199 11.40 -1.30 -2.55
CA VAL A 199 10.48 -2.11 -1.72
C VAL A 199 9.40 -2.74 -2.60
N ASP A 200 8.82 -2.01 -3.54
CA ASP A 200 7.80 -2.53 -4.46
C ASP A 200 8.34 -3.62 -5.38
N LYS A 201 9.59 -3.50 -5.82
CA LYS A 201 10.32 -4.53 -6.60
C LYS A 201 10.73 -5.75 -5.76
N GLY A 202 10.57 -5.70 -4.43
CA GLY A 202 10.98 -6.76 -3.51
C GLY A 202 12.49 -6.87 -3.26
N VAL A 203 13.30 -5.95 -3.81
CA VAL A 203 14.75 -5.86 -3.58
C VAL A 203 15.02 -5.48 -2.12
N LEU A 204 14.34 -4.46 -1.62
CA LEU A 204 14.39 -4.06 -0.22
C LEU A 204 13.17 -4.61 0.52
N LYS A 205 13.39 -5.37 1.59
CA LYS A 205 12.30 -5.96 2.38
C LYS A 205 11.58 -4.90 3.21
N VAL A 206 10.25 -5.07 3.38
CA VAL A 206 9.38 -4.16 4.14
C VAL A 206 9.89 -3.91 5.56
N THR A 207 10.28 -4.97 6.29
CA THR A 207 10.68 -4.84 7.71
C THR A 207 11.94 -3.97 7.88
N PRO A 208 13.09 -4.23 7.25
CA PRO A 208 14.26 -3.35 7.38
C PRO A 208 14.00 -1.94 6.86
N ALA A 209 13.20 -1.79 5.80
CA ALA A 209 12.81 -0.50 5.26
C ALA A 209 12.01 0.34 6.26
N ALA A 210 10.96 -0.26 6.82
CA ALA A 210 10.01 0.43 7.69
C ALA A 210 10.52 0.67 9.11
N ASP A 211 11.24 -0.31 9.71
CA ASP A 211 11.64 -0.24 11.11
C ASP A 211 12.97 0.53 11.30
N TYR A 212 13.79 0.64 10.24
CA TYR A 212 15.12 1.23 10.35
C TYR A 212 15.41 2.29 9.28
N ILE A 213 15.34 1.97 7.98
CA ILE A 213 15.75 2.89 6.91
C ILE A 213 14.86 4.12 6.82
N SER A 214 13.58 3.98 7.12
CA SER A 214 12.62 5.10 7.19
C SER A 214 12.96 6.17 8.23
N HIS A 215 13.90 5.88 9.14
CA HIS A 215 14.39 6.81 10.16
C HIS A 215 15.65 7.57 9.75
N LEU A 216 16.30 7.17 8.66
CA LEU A 216 17.44 7.88 8.08
C LEU A 216 16.97 9.21 7.46
N SER A 217 17.86 10.20 7.45
CA SER A 217 17.61 11.44 6.71
C SER A 217 17.54 11.19 5.21
N GLU A 218 16.89 12.07 4.46
CA GLU A 218 16.78 11.96 2.99
C GLU A 218 18.16 11.86 2.30
N LYS A 219 19.18 12.56 2.84
CA LYS A 219 20.55 12.50 2.33
C LYS A 219 21.17 11.12 2.53
N GLU A 220 20.99 10.53 3.71
CA GLU A 220 21.47 9.18 4.02
C GLU A 220 20.73 8.12 3.22
N GLN A 221 19.41 8.28 3.03
CA GLN A 221 18.62 7.40 2.18
C GLN A 221 19.08 7.45 0.72
N ALA A 222 19.40 8.64 0.19
CA ALA A 222 19.93 8.79 -1.16
C ALA A 222 21.33 8.15 -1.30
N ALA A 223 22.22 8.33 -0.31
CA ALA A 223 23.53 7.67 -0.29
C ALA A 223 23.41 6.15 -0.24
N LEU A 224 22.51 5.63 0.58
CA LEU A 224 22.22 4.20 0.66
C LEU A 224 21.74 3.64 -0.68
N LEU A 225 20.84 4.33 -1.37
CA LEU A 225 20.33 3.93 -2.68
C LEU A 225 21.45 3.80 -3.70
N VAL A 226 22.37 4.79 -3.77
CA VAL A 226 23.52 4.76 -4.69
C VAL A 226 24.39 3.52 -4.47
N ILE A 227 24.64 3.14 -3.21
CA ILE A 227 25.43 1.96 -2.88
C ILE A 227 24.65 0.68 -3.26
N MET A 228 23.33 0.63 -2.95
CA MET A 228 22.48 -0.50 -3.30
C MET A 228 22.46 -0.76 -4.81
N GLU A 229 22.34 0.29 -5.61
CA GLU A 229 22.30 0.18 -7.08
C GLU A 229 23.68 -0.17 -7.67
N ARG A 230 24.77 0.44 -7.17
CA ARG A 230 26.13 0.17 -7.64
C ARG A 230 26.57 -1.27 -7.39
N ASP A 231 26.30 -1.80 -6.21
CA ASP A 231 26.80 -3.09 -5.76
C ASP A 231 25.76 -4.22 -5.86
N GLU A 232 24.55 -3.91 -6.33
CA GLU A 232 23.41 -4.83 -6.41
C GLU A 232 23.16 -5.53 -5.05
N VAL A 233 23.16 -4.75 -3.97
CA VAL A 233 22.98 -5.25 -2.59
C VAL A 233 21.75 -4.63 -1.95
N SER A 234 21.18 -5.37 -1.01
CA SER A 234 20.11 -4.87 -0.15
C SER A 234 20.50 -5.11 1.30
N PRO A 235 20.34 -4.12 2.20
CA PRO A 235 20.71 -4.28 3.59
C PRO A 235 19.89 -5.38 4.26
N SER A 236 20.57 -6.25 4.99
CA SER A 236 19.96 -7.22 5.89
C SER A 236 19.32 -6.50 7.09
N LEU A 237 18.48 -7.21 7.85
CA LEU A 237 17.84 -6.62 9.04
C LEU A 237 18.88 -6.10 10.05
N GLY A 238 19.98 -6.83 10.24
CA GLY A 238 21.08 -6.43 11.14
C GLY A 238 21.81 -5.18 10.66
N GLN A 239 22.12 -5.11 9.36
CA GLN A 239 22.74 -3.93 8.75
C GLN A 239 21.83 -2.72 8.81
N ALA A 240 20.54 -2.85 8.47
CA ALA A 240 19.58 -1.76 8.55
C ALA A 240 19.46 -1.19 9.98
N LYS A 241 19.45 -2.08 10.99
CA LYS A 241 19.47 -1.66 12.40
C LYS A 241 20.72 -0.86 12.73
N ARG A 242 21.90 -1.33 12.30
CA ARG A 242 23.18 -0.67 12.56
C ARG A 242 23.30 0.68 11.82
N LEU A 243 22.75 0.77 10.58
CA LEU A 243 22.66 2.04 9.86
C LEU A 243 21.88 3.08 10.66
N LYS A 244 20.72 2.70 11.22
CA LYS A 244 19.91 3.59 12.07
C LYS A 244 20.69 4.01 13.33
N GLU A 245 21.32 3.09 14.06
CA GLU A 245 22.09 3.39 15.25
C GLU A 245 23.23 4.40 14.96
N LEU A 246 23.97 4.19 13.86
CA LEU A 246 25.04 5.11 13.43
C LEU A 246 24.52 6.47 12.98
N SER A 247 23.34 6.51 12.35
CA SER A 247 22.67 7.76 11.99
C SER A 247 22.26 8.55 13.22
N GLU A 248 21.66 7.88 14.23
CA GLU A 248 21.27 8.51 15.51
C GLU A 248 22.50 9.03 16.27
N GLU A 249 23.67 8.38 16.15
CA GLU A 249 24.94 8.84 16.70
C GLU A 249 25.62 9.96 15.88
N GLY A 250 25.10 10.30 14.71
CA GLY A 250 25.72 11.26 13.79
C GLY A 250 27.02 10.81 13.14
N LYS A 251 27.26 9.49 13.11
CA LYS A 251 28.48 8.85 12.57
C LYS A 251 28.28 8.17 11.20
N LEU A 252 27.09 8.29 10.63
CA LEU A 252 26.76 7.63 9.37
C LEU A 252 27.17 8.51 8.20
N ASP A 253 28.19 8.07 7.45
CA ASP A 253 28.56 8.63 6.16
C ASP A 253 28.53 7.57 5.06
N ALA A 254 28.74 7.97 3.80
CA ALA A 254 28.69 7.06 2.66
C ALA A 254 29.80 5.97 2.72
N ASN A 255 30.96 6.27 3.31
CA ASN A 255 32.05 5.31 3.43
C ASN A 255 31.72 4.25 4.48
N VAL A 256 31.16 4.66 5.63
CA VAL A 256 30.70 3.76 6.69
C VAL A 256 29.59 2.84 6.18
N MET A 257 28.63 3.39 5.41
CA MET A 257 27.58 2.59 4.75
C MET A 257 28.16 1.54 3.81
N ASP A 258 29.12 1.93 2.97
CA ASP A 258 29.77 1.05 2.00
C ASP A 258 30.47 -0.13 2.69
N VAL A 259 31.27 0.14 3.71
CA VAL A 259 31.95 -0.89 4.52
C VAL A 259 30.93 -1.84 5.14
N LEU A 260 29.91 -1.29 5.81
CA LEU A 260 28.89 -2.07 6.52
C LEU A 260 28.09 -2.98 5.58
N LEU A 261 27.76 -2.54 4.38
CA LEU A 261 27.03 -3.34 3.41
C LEU A 261 27.89 -4.43 2.77
N ARG A 262 29.22 -4.25 2.71
CA ARG A 262 30.18 -5.24 2.19
C ARG A 262 30.57 -6.30 3.21
N GLU A 263 30.59 -5.99 4.51
CA GLU A 263 30.99 -6.94 5.57
C GLU A 263 30.20 -8.25 5.50
N ASP A 264 28.91 -8.22 5.26
CA ASP A 264 28.07 -9.43 5.16
C ASP A 264 28.29 -10.25 3.88
N LYS A 265 28.81 -9.67 2.79
CA LYS A 265 29.16 -10.43 1.59
C LYS A 265 30.33 -11.40 1.83
N ALA A 266 31.25 -11.05 2.71
CA ALA A 266 32.39 -11.91 3.08
C ALA A 266 31.97 -13.06 4.00
N LEU A 267 30.96 -12.87 4.85
CA LEU A 267 30.48 -13.84 5.83
C LEU A 267 29.31 -14.72 5.33
N ALA A 268 28.58 -14.31 4.29
CA ALA A 268 27.32 -14.94 3.88
C ALA A 268 27.44 -15.90 2.68
N ARG A 269 28.55 -16.66 2.55
CA ARG A 269 28.53 -17.90 1.74
C ARG A 269 27.85 -19.03 2.52
N LYS A 270 26.59 -18.85 2.90
CA LYS A 270 25.79 -19.89 3.53
C LYS A 270 25.26 -20.84 2.45
N VAL A 271 25.90 -21.98 2.30
CA VAL A 271 25.39 -23.05 1.46
C VAL A 271 24.38 -23.85 2.27
N THR A 272 23.10 -23.74 1.95
CA THR A 272 22.04 -24.54 2.56
C THR A 272 21.75 -25.75 1.66
N LEU A 273 22.05 -26.94 2.15
CA LEU A 273 21.69 -28.18 1.47
C LEU A 273 20.29 -28.61 1.92
N LYS A 274 19.37 -28.80 0.97
CA LYS A 274 18.01 -29.29 1.27
C LYS A 274 18.07 -30.74 1.71
N ASN A 275 17.33 -31.12 2.75
CA ASN A 275 17.26 -32.47 3.31
C ASN A 275 16.96 -33.55 2.23
N ASP A 276 16.05 -33.27 1.29
CA ASP A 276 15.69 -34.22 0.22
C ASP A 276 16.87 -34.58 -0.69
N ARG A 277 17.86 -33.70 -0.84
CA ARG A 277 19.10 -34.00 -1.58
C ARG A 277 20.09 -34.79 -0.75
N LEU A 278 20.13 -34.58 0.56
CA LEU A 278 21.04 -35.28 1.48
C LEU A 278 20.57 -36.71 1.77
N GLN A 279 19.27 -36.97 1.82
CA GLN A 279 18.68 -38.29 2.07
C GLN A 279 19.13 -39.35 1.05
N LYS A 280 19.52 -38.95 -0.18
CA LYS A 280 20.08 -39.87 -1.18
C LYS A 280 21.45 -40.43 -0.83
N TYR A 281 22.19 -39.76 0.04
CA TYR A 281 23.60 -40.09 0.36
C TYR A 281 23.79 -40.57 1.79
N PHE A 282 22.81 -40.31 2.68
CA PHE A 282 22.93 -40.67 4.10
C PHE A 282 21.78 -41.62 4.52
N PRO A 283 22.07 -42.64 5.33
CA PRO A 283 21.04 -43.49 5.92
C PRO A 283 20.08 -42.72 6.80
N PRO A 284 18.80 -43.15 6.95
CA PRO A 284 17.82 -42.49 7.81
C PRO A 284 18.22 -42.37 9.28
N SER A 285 19.19 -43.17 9.75
CA SER A 285 19.70 -43.16 11.13
C SER A 285 20.71 -42.05 11.41
N TYR A 286 21.17 -41.32 10.38
CA TYR A 286 22.18 -40.28 10.58
C TYR A 286 21.54 -39.00 11.09
N THR A 287 22.08 -38.46 12.19
CA THR A 287 21.70 -37.15 12.71
C THR A 287 22.28 -36.03 11.84
N PRO A 288 21.65 -34.81 11.82
CA PRO A 288 22.17 -33.66 11.07
C PRO A 288 23.67 -33.37 11.37
N LYS A 289 24.07 -33.52 12.62
CA LYS A 289 25.47 -33.32 13.05
C LYS A 289 26.43 -34.35 12.45
N GLN A 290 26.03 -35.63 12.39
CA GLN A 290 26.81 -36.67 11.75
C GLN A 290 26.93 -36.49 10.24
N MET A 291 25.87 -35.99 9.58
CA MET A 291 25.90 -35.63 8.16
C MET A 291 26.90 -34.50 7.90
N GLU A 292 26.88 -33.45 8.74
CA GLU A 292 27.78 -32.31 8.66
C GLU A 292 29.27 -32.75 8.82
N GLU A 293 29.59 -33.60 9.79
CA GLU A 293 30.93 -34.14 10.00
C GLU A 293 31.47 -34.94 8.79
N VAL A 294 30.61 -35.75 8.16
CA VAL A 294 30.99 -36.51 6.96
C VAL A 294 31.22 -35.55 5.77
N ILE A 295 30.37 -34.56 5.59
CA ILE A 295 30.51 -33.56 4.51
C ILE A 295 31.84 -32.80 4.67
N ILE A 296 32.13 -32.31 5.87
CA ILE A 296 33.40 -31.59 6.16
C ILE A 296 34.60 -32.48 5.84
N ARG A 297 34.60 -33.75 6.28
CA ARG A 297 35.67 -34.69 6.01
C ARG A 297 35.91 -34.94 4.51
N LEU A 298 34.82 -35.03 3.73
CA LEU A 298 34.92 -35.19 2.28
C LEU A 298 35.46 -33.94 1.59
N LEU A 299 35.09 -32.76 2.06
CA LEU A 299 35.59 -31.48 1.56
C LEU A 299 37.08 -31.31 1.86
N ASP A 300 37.54 -31.70 3.05
CA ASP A 300 38.99 -31.71 3.42
C ASP A 300 39.78 -32.63 2.51
N GLN A 301 39.28 -33.82 2.23
CA GLN A 301 39.95 -34.77 1.31
C GLN A 301 40.02 -34.22 -0.10
N TRP A 302 38.91 -33.62 -0.60
CA TRP A 302 38.85 -32.98 -1.91
C TRP A 302 39.83 -31.81 -2.01
N GLN A 303 39.93 -30.96 -0.99
CA GLN A 303 40.85 -29.83 -0.96
C GLN A 303 42.31 -30.30 -1.02
N ARG A 304 42.68 -31.30 -0.21
CA ARG A 304 44.04 -31.91 -0.23
C ARG A 304 44.37 -32.50 -1.60
N LYS A 305 43.40 -33.13 -2.26
CA LYS A 305 43.58 -33.68 -3.60
C LYS A 305 43.81 -32.58 -4.64
N LYS A 306 43.03 -31.51 -4.58
CA LYS A 306 43.14 -30.36 -5.47
C LYS A 306 44.49 -29.65 -5.33
N MET A 307 44.99 -29.46 -4.11
CA MET A 307 46.31 -28.87 -3.87
C MET A 307 47.45 -29.72 -4.47
N ARG A 308 47.38 -31.04 -4.33
CA ARG A 308 48.38 -31.95 -4.95
C ARG A 308 48.33 -31.95 -6.48
N GLU A 309 47.20 -31.68 -7.08
CA GLU A 309 47.04 -31.59 -8.54
C GLU A 309 47.54 -30.21 -9.08
N GLN A 310 47.59 -29.17 -8.25
CA GLN A 310 48.12 -27.85 -8.61
C GLN A 310 49.66 -27.77 -8.42
N GLU A 311 50.25 -28.65 -7.61
CA GLU A 311 51.68 -28.74 -7.39
C GLU A 311 52.40 -29.67 -8.40
N ARG A 312 51.66 -30.29 -9.32
CA ARG A 312 52.15 -31.06 -10.45
C ARG A 312 52.10 -30.31 -11.77
#